data_e64550c30f4d33fca1f5a316e80f3bb7
#
_entry.id   e64550c30f4d33fca1f5a316e80f3bb7
#
_cell.length_a   1.000
_cell.length_b   1.000
_cell.length_c   1.000
_cell.angle_alpha   90.00
_cell.angle_beta   90.00
_cell.angle_gamma   90.00
#
_symmetry.space_group_name_H-M   'P 1'
#
loop_
_entity.id
_entity.type
_entity.pdbx_description
1 polymer ?
#
loop_
_entity_poly.entity_id
_entity_poly.type
_entity_poly.pdbx_seq_one_letter_code
_entity_poly.pdbx_strand_id
1 'polypeptide(L)'
;VSHRAAAAIPLVLIALCAAAFLRAEQLKLHHSAVGQPHVRQAFSPGCTDPGCLPVAKLRFTLRKPQALDLAIVDANGNVQKTLAKGRSYPKGPVVTRWDGSTDSGGQAADGRYRLRVTLADGREVTIPDAILLDTVPPTIRIDRVQKGRVALAVHYTRSLGNGYALMIVRQGSRIVLQKRVIPHVAHLAFGKLAPGRYRIEMVAVDQAGNRTPNPPSFPATIP
;
A
#
# COMPACT_ATOMS: atom_id res chain seq x y z
N VAL A 1 -36.59 0.05 56.59
CA VAL A 1 -36.38 -0.11 55.16
C VAL A 1 -36.79 -1.52 54.81
N SER A 2 -37.90 -1.71 54.08
CA SER A 2 -38.48 -3.02 53.81
C SER A 2 -37.55 -3.89 53.00
N HIS A 3 -37.31 -5.15 53.47
CA HIS A 3 -36.49 -6.17 52.80
C HIS A 3 -36.87 -6.40 51.31
N ARG A 4 -38.08 -5.98 50.90
CA ARG A 4 -38.54 -6.05 49.51
C ARG A 4 -37.86 -5.03 48.59
N ALA A 5 -37.47 -3.87 49.08
CA ALA A 5 -36.73 -2.87 48.29
C ALA A 5 -35.26 -3.27 48.06
N ALA A 6 -34.65 -3.95 49.06
CA ALA A 6 -33.27 -4.39 48.94
C ALA A 6 -33.06 -5.51 47.92
N ALA A 7 -34.08 -6.36 47.67
CA ALA A 7 -34.01 -7.43 46.67
C ALA A 7 -34.31 -6.93 45.23
N ALA A 8 -34.99 -5.80 45.06
CA ALA A 8 -35.32 -5.24 43.74
C ALA A 8 -34.09 -4.65 43.01
N ILE A 9 -33.15 -4.06 43.75
CA ILE A 9 -31.98 -3.42 43.18
C ILE A 9 -31.08 -4.42 42.39
N PRO A 10 -30.70 -5.59 42.94
CA PRO A 10 -29.88 -6.54 42.16
C PRO A 10 -30.60 -7.11 40.93
N LEU A 11 -31.90 -7.32 41.00
CA LEU A 11 -32.70 -7.79 39.86
C LEU A 11 -32.72 -6.75 38.72
N VAL A 12 -32.90 -5.46 39.04
CA VAL A 12 -32.82 -4.38 38.06
C VAL A 12 -31.42 -4.29 37.42
N LEU A 13 -30.37 -4.41 38.22
CA LEU A 13 -28.99 -4.41 37.70
C LEU A 13 -28.73 -5.60 36.75
N ILE A 14 -29.21 -6.80 37.11
CA ILE A 14 -29.05 -7.99 36.25
C ILE A 14 -29.83 -7.78 34.95
N ALA A 15 -31.04 -7.23 34.99
CA ALA A 15 -31.85 -6.95 33.80
C ALA A 15 -31.17 -5.91 32.88
N LEU A 16 -30.59 -4.86 33.47
CA LEU A 16 -29.84 -3.85 32.71
C LEU A 16 -28.56 -4.45 32.08
N CYS A 17 -27.80 -5.27 32.80
CA CYS A 17 -26.66 -5.97 32.27
C CYS A 17 -27.05 -6.93 31.14
N ALA A 18 -28.12 -7.69 31.29
CA ALA A 18 -28.62 -8.58 30.24
C ALA A 18 -29.07 -7.79 28.99
N ALA A 19 -29.77 -6.67 29.19
CA ALA A 19 -30.19 -5.79 28.08
C ALA A 19 -28.96 -5.16 27.37
N ALA A 20 -27.98 -4.72 28.12
CA ALA A 20 -26.72 -4.19 27.55
C ALA A 20 -25.96 -5.27 26.78
N PHE A 21 -25.89 -6.49 27.31
CA PHE A 21 -25.24 -7.63 26.65
C PHE A 21 -25.98 -8.00 25.35
N LEU A 22 -27.28 -8.11 25.36
CA LEU A 22 -28.10 -8.37 24.16
C LEU A 22 -27.93 -7.29 23.10
N ARG A 23 -27.85 -6.03 23.51
CA ARG A 23 -27.54 -4.91 22.60
C ARG A 23 -26.15 -5.02 22.02
N ALA A 24 -25.15 -5.36 22.82
CA ALA A 24 -23.77 -5.56 22.36
C ALA A 24 -23.68 -6.73 21.36
N GLU A 25 -24.38 -7.85 21.63
CA GLU A 25 -24.42 -8.98 20.70
C GLU A 25 -25.17 -8.65 19.41
N GLN A 26 -26.27 -7.89 19.45
CA GLN A 26 -26.95 -7.40 18.25
C GLN A 26 -26.03 -6.51 17.40
N LEU A 27 -25.22 -5.64 18.02
CA LEU A 27 -24.25 -4.81 17.31
C LEU A 27 -23.15 -5.63 16.63
N LYS A 28 -22.69 -6.73 17.25
CA LYS A 28 -21.73 -7.67 16.64
C LYS A 28 -22.31 -8.43 15.44
N LEU A 29 -23.61 -8.77 15.50
CA LEU A 29 -24.32 -9.47 14.42
C LEU A 29 -24.63 -8.57 13.21
N HIS A 30 -24.53 -7.26 13.33
CA HIS A 30 -24.62 -6.36 12.19
C HIS A 30 -23.36 -6.52 11.32
N HIS A 31 -23.41 -7.48 10.43
CA HIS A 31 -22.38 -7.66 9.40
C HIS A 31 -22.14 -6.33 8.68
N SER A 32 -20.90 -5.88 8.62
CA SER A 32 -20.54 -4.68 7.88
C SER A 32 -21.17 -4.72 6.48
N ALA A 33 -21.82 -3.65 6.08
CA ALA A 33 -22.40 -3.53 4.72
C ALA A 33 -21.32 -3.65 3.63
N VAL A 34 -20.07 -3.35 4.01
CA VAL A 34 -18.88 -3.42 3.18
C VAL A 34 -18.04 -4.61 3.63
N GLY A 35 -17.74 -5.54 2.74
CA GLY A 35 -16.94 -6.72 3.00
C GLY A 35 -15.75 -6.85 2.06
N GLN A 36 -14.77 -7.67 2.44
CA GLN A 36 -13.60 -8.04 1.62
C GLN A 36 -12.89 -6.85 0.96
N PRO A 37 -12.44 -5.86 1.73
CA PRO A 37 -11.72 -4.74 1.15
C PRO A 37 -10.35 -5.20 0.62
N HIS A 38 -10.00 -4.72 -0.57
CA HIS A 38 -8.68 -4.89 -1.19
C HIS A 38 -8.20 -3.49 -1.60
N VAL A 39 -7.57 -2.81 -0.65
CA VAL A 39 -7.22 -1.39 -0.78
C VAL A 39 -5.72 -1.17 -0.54
N ARG A 40 -5.01 -2.20 -0.04
CA ARG A 40 -3.58 -2.10 0.26
C ARG A 40 -2.77 -2.01 -1.03
N GLN A 41 -2.52 -0.78 -1.49
CA GLN A 41 -1.78 -0.50 -2.70
C GLN A 41 -0.86 0.70 -2.50
N ALA A 42 0.41 0.54 -2.88
CA ALA A 42 1.32 1.65 -3.07
C ALA A 42 1.30 2.06 -4.55
N PHE A 43 1.31 3.34 -4.84
CA PHE A 43 1.31 3.85 -6.19
C PHE A 43 2.05 5.20 -6.28
N SER A 44 2.47 5.55 -7.49
CA SER A 44 3.16 6.80 -7.81
C SER A 44 2.46 7.48 -8.96
N PRO A 45 1.67 8.53 -8.72
CA PRO A 45 1.00 9.28 -9.77
C PRO A 45 1.97 9.80 -10.84
N GLY A 46 1.56 9.68 -12.10
CA GLY A 46 2.35 10.17 -13.23
C GLY A 46 3.61 9.37 -13.55
N CYS A 47 3.88 8.27 -12.86
CA CYS A 47 5.02 7.42 -13.18
C CYS A 47 4.84 6.74 -14.55
N THR A 48 5.95 6.63 -15.31
CA THR A 48 5.99 6.04 -16.65
C THR A 48 6.93 4.83 -16.74
N ASP A 49 7.64 4.52 -15.68
CA ASP A 49 8.57 3.40 -15.62
C ASP A 49 7.85 2.05 -15.75
N PRO A 50 8.47 1.05 -16.41
CA PRO A 50 7.91 -0.28 -16.50
C PRO A 50 7.67 -0.90 -15.12
N GLY A 51 6.41 -1.27 -14.84
CA GLY A 51 6.01 -1.91 -13.59
C GLY A 51 5.62 -0.94 -12.48
N CYS A 52 5.66 0.37 -12.68
CA CYS A 52 5.10 1.33 -11.75
C CYS A 52 3.56 1.32 -11.80
N LEU A 53 2.95 1.80 -10.74
CA LEU A 53 1.50 1.88 -10.58
C LEU A 53 1.08 3.34 -10.53
N PRO A 54 0.61 3.95 -11.65
CA PRO A 54 0.24 5.36 -11.68
C PRO A 54 -1.10 5.65 -11.01
N VAL A 55 -1.87 4.61 -10.70
CA VAL A 55 -3.23 4.73 -10.17
C VAL A 55 -3.47 3.69 -9.09
N ALA A 56 -4.01 4.09 -7.95
CA ALA A 56 -4.49 3.16 -6.93
C ALA A 56 -5.82 2.53 -7.37
N LYS A 57 -5.88 1.20 -7.37
CA LYS A 57 -7.10 0.42 -7.67
C LYS A 57 -7.70 -0.10 -6.37
N LEU A 58 -8.91 0.33 -6.06
CA LEU A 58 -9.59 0.08 -4.81
C LEU A 58 -10.79 -0.84 -5.06
N ARG A 59 -10.93 -1.89 -4.26
CA ARG A 59 -11.99 -2.86 -4.40
C ARG A 59 -12.56 -3.23 -3.02
N PHE A 60 -13.88 -3.32 -2.96
CA PHE A 60 -14.60 -3.88 -1.81
C PHE A 60 -15.89 -4.57 -2.31
N THR A 61 -16.56 -5.31 -1.44
CA THR A 61 -17.82 -5.99 -1.77
C THR A 61 -18.98 -5.34 -1.02
N LEU A 62 -20.04 -4.99 -1.75
CA LEU A 62 -21.27 -4.46 -1.21
C LEU A 62 -22.27 -5.60 -1.00
N ARG A 63 -22.83 -5.73 0.21
CA ARG A 63 -23.73 -6.83 0.55
C ARG A 63 -25.15 -6.65 0.04
N LYS A 64 -25.59 -5.41 -0.14
CA LYS A 64 -26.92 -5.03 -0.65
C LYS A 64 -26.77 -3.88 -1.64
N PRO A 65 -27.64 -3.77 -2.66
CA PRO A 65 -27.63 -2.62 -3.56
C PRO A 65 -28.01 -1.37 -2.77
N GLN A 66 -27.25 -0.28 -2.95
CA GLN A 66 -27.53 1.03 -2.35
C GLN A 66 -26.71 2.14 -2.97
N ALA A 67 -27.10 3.39 -2.70
CA ALA A 67 -26.28 4.56 -3.01
C ALA A 67 -25.13 4.71 -2.03
N LEU A 68 -23.97 5.14 -2.53
CA LEU A 68 -22.75 5.35 -1.75
C LEU A 68 -22.12 6.69 -2.10
N ASP A 69 -21.51 7.32 -1.08
CA ASP A 69 -20.44 8.28 -1.29
C ASP A 69 -19.12 7.59 -1.07
N LEU A 70 -18.16 7.84 -1.95
CA LEU A 70 -16.80 7.30 -1.87
C LEU A 70 -15.82 8.46 -1.82
N ALA A 71 -14.97 8.49 -0.79
CA ALA A 71 -13.98 9.53 -0.63
C ALA A 71 -12.62 8.95 -0.20
N ILE A 72 -11.55 9.56 -0.69
CA ILE A 72 -10.20 9.35 -0.17
C ILE A 72 -9.98 10.34 0.96
N VAL A 73 -9.54 9.82 2.10
CA VAL A 73 -9.25 10.61 3.30
C VAL A 73 -7.80 10.44 3.72
N ASP A 74 -7.21 11.49 4.29
CA ASP A 74 -5.89 11.46 4.87
C ASP A 74 -5.86 10.77 6.25
N ALA A 75 -4.71 10.78 6.93
CA ALA A 75 -4.53 10.19 8.25
C ALA A 75 -5.41 10.85 9.33
N ASN A 76 -5.79 12.12 9.14
CA ASN A 76 -6.63 12.90 10.05
C ASN A 76 -8.13 12.76 9.74
N GLY A 77 -8.48 12.06 8.66
CA GLY A 77 -9.87 11.88 8.20
C GLY A 77 -10.37 13.02 7.29
N ASN A 78 -9.52 13.96 6.88
CA ASN A 78 -9.91 15.03 5.96
C ASN A 78 -10.07 14.47 4.55
N VAL A 79 -11.14 14.86 3.86
CA VAL A 79 -11.38 14.46 2.47
C VAL A 79 -10.37 15.13 1.56
N GLN A 80 -9.65 14.34 0.82
CA GLN A 80 -8.71 14.78 -0.22
C GLN A 80 -9.35 14.68 -1.61
N LYS A 81 -10.13 13.61 -1.84
CA LYS A 81 -10.79 13.38 -3.13
C LYS A 81 -12.15 12.71 -2.94
N THR A 82 -13.17 13.28 -3.56
CA THR A 82 -14.48 12.66 -3.74
C THR A 82 -14.48 11.82 -5.01
N LEU A 83 -14.62 10.50 -4.88
CA LEU A 83 -14.62 9.57 -6.02
C LEU A 83 -16.04 9.31 -6.55
N ALA A 84 -17.03 9.37 -5.69
CA ALA A 84 -18.45 9.27 -6.03
C ALA A 84 -19.30 9.96 -4.96
N LYS A 85 -20.45 10.53 -5.37
CA LYS A 85 -21.44 11.13 -4.48
C LYS A 85 -22.83 10.63 -4.87
N GLY A 86 -23.55 9.99 -3.93
CA GLY A 86 -24.89 9.47 -4.13
C GLY A 86 -25.03 8.44 -5.26
N ARG A 87 -23.93 7.81 -5.69
CA ARG A 87 -23.95 6.88 -6.81
C ARG A 87 -24.50 5.53 -6.39
N SER A 88 -25.48 5.02 -7.12
CA SER A 88 -26.06 3.69 -6.90
C SER A 88 -25.13 2.59 -7.37
N TYR A 89 -24.95 1.58 -6.52
CA TYR A 89 -24.16 0.39 -6.81
C TYR A 89 -24.98 -0.87 -6.55
N PRO A 90 -24.90 -1.89 -7.41
CA PRO A 90 -25.52 -3.18 -7.18
C PRO A 90 -24.84 -3.94 -6.03
N LYS A 91 -25.47 -4.99 -5.53
CA LYS A 91 -24.81 -5.98 -4.67
C LYS A 91 -23.64 -6.60 -5.43
N GLY A 92 -22.50 -6.77 -4.77
CA GLY A 92 -21.31 -7.40 -5.35
C GLY A 92 -20.05 -6.52 -5.29
N PRO A 93 -19.07 -6.78 -6.14
CA PRO A 93 -17.80 -6.06 -6.13
C PRO A 93 -17.98 -4.62 -6.63
N VAL A 94 -17.49 -3.67 -5.84
CA VAL A 94 -17.33 -2.27 -6.23
C VAL A 94 -15.84 -2.04 -6.49
N VAL A 95 -15.52 -1.48 -7.66
CA VAL A 95 -14.16 -1.13 -8.04
C VAL A 95 -14.11 0.35 -8.35
N THR A 96 -13.20 1.06 -7.72
CA THR A 96 -12.90 2.47 -8.01
C THR A 96 -11.41 2.68 -8.14
N ARG A 97 -10.99 3.86 -8.61
CA ARG A 97 -9.59 4.21 -8.84
C ARG A 97 -9.32 5.60 -8.30
N TRP A 98 -8.09 5.83 -7.87
CA TRP A 98 -7.60 7.14 -7.50
C TRP A 98 -6.23 7.36 -8.12
N ASP A 99 -6.09 8.47 -8.83
CA ASP A 99 -4.88 8.90 -9.53
C ASP A 99 -3.96 9.82 -8.70
N GLY A 100 -4.31 10.02 -7.42
CA GLY A 100 -3.59 10.91 -6.51
C GLY A 100 -4.04 12.37 -6.58
N SER A 101 -4.99 12.74 -7.45
CA SER A 101 -5.52 14.11 -7.50
C SER A 101 -6.39 14.44 -6.29
N THR A 102 -6.45 15.74 -5.93
CA THR A 102 -7.35 16.28 -4.92
C THR A 102 -8.61 16.89 -5.54
N ASP A 103 -9.62 17.21 -4.73
CA ASP A 103 -10.82 17.92 -5.21
C ASP A 103 -10.51 19.37 -5.60
N SER A 104 -9.42 19.96 -5.07
CA SER A 104 -8.92 21.28 -5.48
C SER A 104 -8.18 21.29 -6.82
N GLY A 105 -8.01 20.12 -7.47
CA GLY A 105 -7.33 19.98 -8.76
C GLY A 105 -5.82 19.78 -8.69
N GLY A 106 -5.23 19.81 -7.48
CA GLY A 106 -3.80 19.53 -7.25
C GLY A 106 -3.50 18.05 -7.05
N GLN A 107 -2.21 17.75 -6.92
CA GLN A 107 -1.70 16.45 -6.49
C GLN A 107 -1.72 16.36 -4.96
N ALA A 108 -2.23 15.26 -4.41
CA ALA A 108 -2.12 14.98 -2.99
C ALA A 108 -0.66 14.75 -2.59
N ALA A 109 -0.29 15.13 -1.37
CA ALA A 109 1.06 14.93 -0.85
C ALA A 109 1.39 13.43 -0.68
N ASP A 110 2.67 13.09 -0.71
CA ASP A 110 3.12 11.74 -0.35
C ASP A 110 2.65 11.39 1.05
N GLY A 111 2.08 10.19 1.21
CA GLY A 111 1.53 9.80 2.50
C GLY A 111 0.58 8.60 2.44
N ARG A 112 -0.06 8.36 3.58
CA ARG A 112 -1.03 7.26 3.75
C ARG A 112 -2.44 7.81 3.72
N TYR A 113 -3.26 7.21 2.88
CA TYR A 113 -4.66 7.55 2.67
C TYR A 113 -5.54 6.33 2.93
N ARG A 114 -6.84 6.55 3.08
CA ARG A 114 -7.84 5.48 3.24
C ARG A 114 -9.06 5.77 2.40
N LEU A 115 -9.76 4.70 2.03
CA LEU A 115 -11.08 4.83 1.40
C LEU A 115 -12.14 4.93 2.49
N ARG A 116 -12.92 5.99 2.47
CA ARG A 116 -14.14 6.16 3.26
C ARG A 116 -15.35 5.90 2.38
N VAL A 117 -16.24 5.05 2.86
CA VAL A 117 -17.51 4.69 2.23
C VAL A 117 -18.62 5.19 3.12
N THR A 118 -19.46 6.10 2.64
CA THR A 118 -20.65 6.55 3.32
C THR A 118 -21.85 5.83 2.69
N LEU A 119 -22.63 5.15 3.51
CA LEU A 119 -23.80 4.36 3.12
C LEU A 119 -25.04 5.26 2.98
N ALA A 120 -26.08 4.77 2.33
CA ALA A 120 -27.34 5.50 2.14
C ALA A 120 -28.04 5.92 3.46
N ASP A 121 -27.77 5.22 4.56
CA ASP A 121 -28.28 5.55 5.90
C ASP A 121 -27.37 6.54 6.67
N GLY A 122 -26.36 7.11 6.02
CA GLY A 122 -25.43 8.07 6.60
C GLY A 122 -24.28 7.44 7.41
N ARG A 123 -24.23 6.12 7.58
CA ARG A 123 -23.11 5.47 8.28
C ARG A 123 -21.84 5.52 7.45
N GLU A 124 -20.75 5.88 8.10
CA GLU A 124 -19.42 5.90 7.49
C GLU A 124 -18.63 4.65 7.86
N VAL A 125 -17.97 4.07 6.87
CA VAL A 125 -17.05 2.94 7.00
C VAL A 125 -15.71 3.36 6.39
N THR A 126 -14.72 3.61 7.23
CA THR A 126 -13.36 3.81 6.76
C THR A 126 -12.64 2.48 6.65
N ILE A 127 -12.18 2.14 5.47
CA ILE A 127 -11.45 0.90 5.21
C ILE A 127 -10.07 1.01 5.87
N PRO A 128 -9.69 0.06 6.76
CA PRO A 128 -8.46 0.17 7.55
C PRO A 128 -7.18 0.04 6.71
N ASP A 129 -7.26 -0.62 5.56
CA ASP A 129 -6.13 -0.78 4.66
C ASP A 129 -5.70 0.57 4.09
N ALA A 130 -4.39 0.87 4.21
CA ALA A 130 -3.85 2.13 3.74
C ALA A 130 -3.47 2.05 2.25
N ILE A 131 -3.77 3.14 1.56
CA ILE A 131 -3.25 3.47 0.24
C ILE A 131 -1.98 4.29 0.48
N LEU A 132 -0.85 3.88 -0.05
CA LEU A 132 0.38 4.66 0.02
C LEU A 132 0.59 5.40 -1.31
N LEU A 133 0.55 6.72 -1.27
CA LEU A 133 1.03 7.58 -2.34
C LEU A 133 2.49 7.89 -2.07
N ASP A 134 3.37 7.54 -2.98
CA ASP A 134 4.81 7.75 -2.88
C ASP A 134 5.39 8.10 -4.25
N THR A 135 5.80 9.36 -4.41
CA THR A 135 6.38 9.88 -5.67
C THR A 135 7.89 9.99 -5.60
N VAL A 136 8.51 9.68 -4.44
CA VAL A 136 9.95 9.85 -4.23
C VAL A 136 10.70 8.57 -4.59
N PRO A 137 11.53 8.61 -5.65
CA PRO A 137 12.34 7.46 -6.04
C PRO A 137 13.33 7.05 -4.94
N PRO A 138 13.60 5.75 -4.79
CA PRO A 138 14.64 5.26 -3.90
C PRO A 138 16.02 5.60 -4.46
N THR A 139 16.96 5.90 -3.58
CA THR A 139 18.39 5.99 -3.95
C THR A 139 19.14 4.76 -3.48
N ILE A 140 20.15 4.38 -4.25
CA ILE A 140 21.00 3.24 -3.96
C ILE A 140 22.45 3.69 -3.86
N ARG A 141 23.17 3.19 -2.87
CA ARG A 141 24.57 3.45 -2.66
C ARG A 141 25.35 2.14 -2.66
N ILE A 142 26.49 2.12 -3.33
CA ILE A 142 27.36 0.94 -3.42
C ILE A 142 28.67 1.28 -2.68
N ASP A 143 29.00 0.53 -1.62
CA ASP A 143 30.14 0.86 -0.78
C ASP A 143 31.45 0.17 -1.19
N ARG A 144 31.42 -1.00 -1.85
CA ARG A 144 32.63 -1.72 -2.24
C ARG A 144 32.43 -2.63 -3.45
N VAL A 145 33.43 -2.60 -4.34
CA VAL A 145 33.65 -3.60 -5.41
C VAL A 145 34.96 -4.31 -5.13
N GLN A 146 34.92 -5.61 -4.86
CA GLN A 146 36.13 -6.43 -4.74
C GLN A 146 36.37 -7.24 -6.03
N LYS A 147 37.64 -7.52 -6.39
CA LYS A 147 38.02 -8.34 -7.56
C LYS A 147 37.26 -9.68 -7.55
N GLY A 148 36.45 -9.93 -8.58
CA GLY A 148 35.71 -11.15 -8.79
C GLY A 148 34.43 -11.33 -7.94
N ARG A 149 34.18 -10.42 -7.00
CA ARG A 149 32.95 -10.38 -6.21
C ARG A 149 32.50 -8.94 -6.00
N VAL A 150 31.24 -8.64 -6.27
CA VAL A 150 30.66 -7.36 -5.90
C VAL A 150 30.10 -7.50 -4.50
N ALA A 151 30.81 -6.94 -3.53
CA ALA A 151 30.25 -6.72 -2.21
C ALA A 151 29.40 -5.46 -2.30
N LEU A 152 28.09 -5.62 -2.26
CA LEU A 152 27.14 -4.52 -2.32
C LEU A 152 26.60 -4.31 -0.92
N ALA A 153 27.02 -3.26 -0.25
CA ALA A 153 26.22 -2.69 0.79
C ALA A 153 25.20 -1.77 0.09
N VAL A 154 23.98 -2.23 -0.02
CA VAL A 154 22.90 -1.47 -0.63
C VAL A 154 22.24 -0.66 0.47
N HIS A 155 22.56 0.62 0.54
CA HIS A 155 21.90 1.57 1.42
C HIS A 155 20.72 2.20 0.69
N TYR A 156 19.53 1.99 1.23
CA TYR A 156 18.35 2.67 0.76
C TYR A 156 18.09 3.87 1.66
N THR A 157 17.87 5.01 1.09
CA THR A 157 17.49 6.23 1.83
C THR A 157 16.10 6.12 2.44
N ARG A 158 15.30 5.18 1.97
CA ARG A 158 13.94 4.86 2.46
C ARG A 158 13.72 3.35 2.44
N SER A 159 12.79 2.89 3.29
CA SER A 159 12.34 1.50 3.22
C SER A 159 11.69 1.24 1.86
N LEU A 160 12.17 0.25 1.13
CA LEU A 160 11.56 -0.17 -0.13
C LEU A 160 10.19 -0.84 0.06
N GLY A 161 9.79 -1.11 1.29
CA GLY A 161 8.61 -1.92 1.56
C GLY A 161 8.73 -3.30 0.88
N ASN A 162 7.78 -3.62 0.00
CA ASN A 162 7.83 -4.81 -0.85
C ASN A 162 8.62 -4.60 -2.16
N GLY A 163 9.40 -3.53 -2.25
CA GLY A 163 10.26 -3.24 -3.37
C GLY A 163 11.45 -4.19 -3.47
N TYR A 164 12.29 -3.98 -4.47
CA TYR A 164 13.44 -4.84 -4.74
C TYR A 164 14.58 -4.06 -5.40
N ALA A 165 15.77 -4.62 -5.40
CA ALA A 165 16.86 -4.15 -6.26
C ALA A 165 17.05 -5.06 -7.46
N LEU A 166 17.48 -4.48 -8.58
CA LEU A 166 17.88 -5.19 -9.79
C LEU A 166 19.37 -4.95 -10.02
N MET A 167 20.11 -6.02 -10.21
CA MET A 167 21.44 -5.99 -10.80
C MET A 167 21.30 -6.22 -12.30
N ILE A 168 21.79 -5.31 -13.10
CA ILE A 168 21.81 -5.38 -14.55
C ILE A 168 23.27 -5.42 -15.00
N VAL A 169 23.68 -6.47 -15.71
CA VAL A 169 25.01 -6.61 -16.27
C VAL A 169 24.93 -6.42 -17.77
N ARG A 170 25.74 -5.49 -18.28
CA ARG A 170 25.81 -5.17 -19.71
C ARG A 170 27.18 -5.46 -20.28
N GLN A 171 27.17 -5.95 -21.52
CA GLN A 171 28.35 -5.99 -22.37
C GLN A 171 28.07 -5.08 -23.58
N GLY A 172 28.74 -3.93 -23.63
CA GLY A 172 28.30 -2.85 -24.52
C GLY A 172 26.88 -2.40 -24.21
N SER A 173 26.03 -2.34 -25.21
CA SER A 173 24.60 -2.01 -25.07
C SER A 173 23.72 -3.20 -24.68
N ARG A 174 24.23 -4.44 -24.80
CA ARG A 174 23.45 -5.67 -24.56
C ARG A 174 23.36 -5.99 -23.07
N ILE A 175 22.16 -6.26 -22.57
CA ILE A 175 21.96 -6.85 -21.25
C ILE A 175 22.26 -8.36 -21.35
N VAL A 176 23.26 -8.83 -20.59
CA VAL A 176 23.67 -10.24 -20.56
C VAL A 176 23.18 -10.96 -19.31
N LEU A 177 22.89 -10.22 -18.23
CA LEU A 177 22.31 -10.75 -17.00
C LEU A 177 21.44 -9.69 -16.34
N GLN A 178 20.29 -10.10 -15.88
CA GLN A 178 19.42 -9.31 -15.00
C GLN A 178 18.99 -10.18 -13.83
N LYS A 179 19.28 -9.75 -12.62
CA LYS A 179 18.99 -10.51 -11.41
C LYS A 179 18.32 -9.64 -10.35
N ARG A 180 17.21 -10.11 -9.79
CA ARG A 180 16.65 -9.55 -8.57
C ARG A 180 17.60 -9.83 -7.41
N VAL A 181 17.86 -8.81 -6.63
CA VAL A 181 18.71 -8.86 -5.45
C VAL A 181 17.84 -8.63 -4.24
N ILE A 182 17.95 -9.51 -3.26
CA ILE A 182 17.28 -9.30 -1.98
C ILE A 182 18.02 -8.16 -1.28
N PRO A 183 17.30 -7.14 -0.75
CA PRO A 183 17.92 -6.08 0.04
C PRO A 183 18.80 -6.68 1.14
N HIS A 184 20.00 -6.14 1.36
CA HIS A 184 20.99 -6.57 2.34
C HIS A 184 21.87 -7.79 1.97
N VAL A 185 21.86 -8.27 0.73
CA VAL A 185 22.84 -9.30 0.34
C VAL A 185 24.19 -8.65 0.08
N ALA A 186 25.16 -8.98 0.92
CA ALA A 186 26.52 -8.42 0.85
C ALA A 186 27.37 -8.92 -0.33
N HIS A 187 26.99 -10.03 -0.97
CA HIS A 187 27.81 -10.66 -2.02
C HIS A 187 26.94 -11.14 -3.20
N LEU A 188 27.25 -10.64 -4.39
CA LEU A 188 26.66 -11.09 -5.65
C LEU A 188 27.70 -11.83 -6.48
N ALA A 189 27.47 -13.10 -6.69
CA ALA A 189 28.24 -13.85 -7.69
C ALA A 189 27.64 -13.58 -9.08
N PHE A 190 28.51 -13.30 -10.07
CA PHE A 190 28.08 -13.01 -11.44
C PHE A 190 27.61 -14.25 -12.22
N GLY A 191 27.63 -15.42 -11.60
CA GLY A 191 27.37 -16.65 -12.32
C GLY A 191 28.50 -16.99 -13.31
N LYS A 192 28.17 -17.77 -14.33
CA LYS A 192 29.11 -18.13 -15.41
C LYS A 192 29.03 -17.10 -16.55
N LEU A 193 29.54 -15.89 -16.32
CA LEU A 193 29.75 -14.95 -17.41
C LEU A 193 31.05 -15.32 -18.15
N ALA A 194 31.02 -15.18 -19.47
CA ALA A 194 32.23 -15.37 -20.28
C ALA A 194 33.33 -14.32 -19.92
N PRO A 195 34.61 -14.61 -20.15
CA PRO A 195 35.65 -13.61 -20.02
C PRO A 195 35.35 -12.35 -20.82
N GLY A 196 35.60 -11.18 -20.23
CA GLY A 196 35.30 -9.93 -20.91
C GLY A 196 35.09 -8.73 -20.00
N ARG A 197 34.83 -7.58 -20.65
CA ARG A 197 34.53 -6.31 -19.97
C ARG A 197 33.02 -6.12 -19.88
N TYR A 198 32.53 -5.82 -18.70
CA TYR A 198 31.12 -5.63 -18.39
C TYR A 198 30.92 -4.29 -17.67
N ARG A 199 29.69 -3.80 -17.71
CA ARG A 199 29.21 -2.73 -16.86
C ARG A 199 28.09 -3.29 -15.99
N ILE A 200 28.19 -3.09 -14.69
CA ILE A 200 27.19 -3.50 -13.71
C ILE A 200 26.46 -2.27 -13.25
N GLU A 201 25.15 -2.31 -13.32
CA GLU A 201 24.24 -1.25 -12.93
C GLU A 201 23.30 -1.78 -11.83
N MET A 202 23.07 -0.98 -10.82
CA MET A 202 22.16 -1.33 -9.72
C MET A 202 20.98 -0.37 -9.67
N VAL A 203 19.78 -0.91 -9.77
CA VAL A 203 18.53 -0.16 -9.74
C VAL A 203 17.71 -0.60 -8.53
N ALA A 204 17.34 0.32 -7.66
CA ALA A 204 16.31 0.04 -6.66
C ALA A 204 14.93 0.40 -7.21
N VAL A 205 13.93 -0.39 -6.82
CA VAL A 205 12.53 -0.19 -7.15
C VAL A 205 11.75 -0.31 -5.85
N ASP A 206 11.01 0.72 -5.47
CA ASP A 206 10.18 0.70 -4.27
C ASP A 206 8.83 0.00 -4.49
N GLN A 207 8.01 -0.02 -3.45
CA GLN A 207 6.69 -0.65 -3.52
C GLN A 207 5.67 0.10 -4.40
N ALA A 208 5.89 1.41 -4.68
CA ALA A 208 5.09 2.19 -5.60
C ALA A 208 5.56 2.05 -7.06
N GLY A 209 6.71 1.39 -7.27
CA GLY A 209 7.32 1.17 -8.55
C GLY A 209 8.26 2.29 -8.99
N ASN A 210 8.55 3.29 -8.13
CA ASN A 210 9.54 4.31 -8.45
C ASN A 210 10.92 3.66 -8.55
N ARG A 211 11.71 4.08 -9.53
CA ARG A 211 13.04 3.55 -9.81
C ARG A 211 14.10 4.58 -9.47
N THR A 212 15.28 4.10 -9.06
CA THR A 212 16.47 4.95 -8.90
C THR A 212 16.71 5.74 -10.19
N PRO A 213 16.68 7.09 -10.17
CA PRO A 213 16.75 7.91 -11.38
C PRO A 213 18.13 7.88 -12.04
N ASN A 214 19.20 7.78 -11.26
CA ASN A 214 20.58 7.70 -11.75
C ASN A 214 21.26 6.49 -11.12
N PRO A 215 21.00 5.28 -11.63
CA PRO A 215 21.50 4.07 -11.02
C PRO A 215 23.03 4.04 -11.04
N PRO A 216 23.69 3.77 -9.91
CA PRO A 216 25.13 3.64 -9.86
C PRO A 216 25.57 2.50 -10.76
N SER A 217 26.61 2.75 -11.54
CA SER A 217 27.20 1.77 -12.44
C SER A 217 28.72 1.74 -12.30
N PHE A 218 29.31 0.57 -12.49
CA PHE A 218 30.75 0.38 -12.39
C PHE A 218 31.24 -0.67 -13.41
N PRO A 219 32.49 -0.52 -13.89
CA PRO A 219 33.09 -1.51 -14.77
C PRO A 219 33.48 -2.77 -13.99
N ALA A 220 33.34 -3.93 -14.62
CA ALA A 220 33.83 -5.21 -14.13
C ALA A 220 34.54 -5.96 -15.24
N THR A 221 35.67 -6.60 -14.92
CA THR A 221 36.38 -7.48 -15.84
C THR A 221 36.33 -8.89 -15.30
N ILE A 222 35.83 -9.80 -16.11
CA ILE A 222 35.83 -11.25 -15.83
C ILE A 222 37.01 -11.81 -16.55
N PRO A 223 37.95 -12.48 -15.84
CA PRO A 223 39.14 -13.07 -16.43
C PRO A 223 38.85 -14.25 -17.36
#